data_1ae2ef4aa3c4a96d16a9c53f67a78034
#
_entry.id   1ae2ef4aa3c4a96d16a9c53f67a78034
#
_cell.length_a   1.000
_cell.length_b   1.000
_cell.length_c   1.000
_cell.angle_alpha   90.00
_cell.angle_beta   90.00
_cell.angle_gamma   90.00
#
_symmetry.space_group_name_H-M   'P 1'
#
loop_
_entity.id
_entity.type
_entity.pdbx_description
1 polymer ?
#
loop_
_entity_poly.entity_id
_entity_poly.type
_entity_poly.pdbx_seq_one_letter_code
_entity_poly.pdbx_strand_id
1 'polypeptide(L)'
;LPTQWSFAQESALKHSQTVDRKNWRVMLSFHIAESREEARNQAVDGLQRWHNEYNVWTLGRPGAVHVENKWDLLEQITAGGTAVIGTPDDLVATIRNLQEITGGFGVALGFAHDWANRENTLRSWDLVARYVVPEINRTTVGQRASMKFLNDNQAALMAGAGAAVMQKILGDERASAELGVMMQQMQSGKDD
;
A
#
# COMPACT_ATOMS: atom_id res chain seq x y z
N LEU A 1 -1.60 1.47 22.38
CA LEU A 1 -2.80 1.43 21.51
C LEU A 1 -3.81 0.34 21.93
N PRO A 2 -3.45 -0.93 22.19
CA PRO A 2 -4.44 -1.96 22.58
C PRO A 2 -5.27 -1.57 23.80
N THR A 3 -4.66 -0.98 24.82
CA THR A 3 -5.33 -0.52 26.05
C THR A 3 -6.33 0.62 25.81
N GLN A 4 -6.14 1.45 24.80
CA GLN A 4 -7.06 2.54 24.47
C GLN A 4 -8.43 2.02 24.06
N TRP A 5 -8.47 0.92 23.31
CA TRP A 5 -9.73 0.32 22.92
C TRP A 5 -10.49 -0.28 24.10
N SER A 6 -9.80 -0.92 25.04
CA SER A 6 -10.42 -1.45 26.28
C SER A 6 -11.07 -0.33 27.09
N PHE A 7 -10.41 0.80 27.27
CA PHE A 7 -11.00 1.96 27.93
C PHE A 7 -12.25 2.49 27.21
N ALA A 8 -12.22 2.55 25.89
CA ALA A 8 -13.39 2.96 25.11
C ALA A 8 -14.58 2.01 25.30
N GLN A 9 -14.33 0.69 25.31
CA GLN A 9 -15.36 -0.32 25.57
C GLN A 9 -15.93 -0.23 26.99
N GLU A 10 -15.07 -0.11 27.99
CA GLU A 10 -15.51 0.04 29.40
C GLU A 10 -16.34 1.30 29.60
N SER A 11 -15.92 2.42 29.03
CA SER A 11 -16.68 3.68 29.09
C SER A 11 -18.04 3.57 28.39
N ALA A 12 -18.08 2.95 27.22
CA ALA A 12 -19.31 2.73 26.49
C ALA A 12 -20.32 1.89 27.29
N LEU A 13 -19.85 0.80 27.90
CA LEU A 13 -20.68 -0.05 28.77
C LEU A 13 -21.26 0.72 29.96
N LYS A 14 -20.46 1.55 30.62
CA LYS A 14 -20.91 2.38 31.76
C LYS A 14 -22.03 3.36 31.37
N HIS A 15 -22.05 3.79 30.13
CA HIS A 15 -23.02 4.77 29.63
C HIS A 15 -24.08 4.16 28.70
N SER A 16 -24.23 2.83 28.70
CA SER A 16 -25.19 2.09 27.83
C SER A 16 -25.03 2.44 26.35
N GLN A 17 -23.79 2.64 25.91
CA GLN A 17 -23.43 2.94 24.53
C GLN A 17 -22.67 1.77 23.91
N THR A 18 -22.56 1.77 22.58
CA THR A 18 -21.76 0.83 21.82
C THR A 18 -20.65 1.56 21.05
N VAL A 19 -19.48 0.93 20.94
CA VAL A 19 -18.38 1.42 20.13
C VAL A 19 -18.06 0.40 19.03
N ASP A 20 -17.79 0.91 17.83
CA ASP A 20 -17.40 0.10 16.68
C ASP A 20 -15.96 0.45 16.27
N ARG A 21 -15.11 -0.56 16.11
CA ARG A 21 -13.73 -0.40 15.66
C ARG A 21 -13.62 0.29 14.30
N LYS A 22 -14.64 0.22 13.45
CA LYS A 22 -14.70 0.96 12.19
C LYS A 22 -14.63 2.47 12.37
N ASN A 23 -15.03 2.97 13.52
CA ASN A 23 -14.98 4.39 13.87
C ASN A 23 -13.67 4.79 14.58
N TRP A 24 -12.82 3.81 14.94
CA TRP A 24 -11.55 4.09 15.59
C TRP A 24 -10.54 4.62 14.57
N ARG A 25 -10.00 5.80 14.86
CA ARG A 25 -8.98 6.47 14.05
C ARG A 25 -7.65 6.40 14.76
N VAL A 26 -6.66 5.78 14.13
CA VAL A 26 -5.29 5.69 14.64
C VAL A 26 -4.43 6.66 13.87
N MET A 27 -3.82 7.61 14.58
CA MET A 27 -2.96 8.63 13.99
C MET A 27 -1.55 8.08 13.79
N LEU A 28 -0.96 8.37 12.63
CA LEU A 28 0.39 7.98 12.23
C LEU A 28 1.17 9.20 11.75
N SER A 29 2.37 9.36 12.27
CA SER A 29 3.35 10.31 11.75
C SER A 29 4.27 9.61 10.76
N PHE A 30 4.48 10.18 9.59
CA PHE A 30 5.36 9.58 8.59
C PHE A 30 5.98 10.61 7.64
N HIS A 31 7.11 10.23 7.06
CA HIS A 31 7.66 10.77 5.82
C HIS A 31 8.24 9.62 5.02
N ILE A 32 7.80 9.44 3.77
CA ILE A 32 8.26 8.35 2.91
C ILE A 32 8.83 8.88 1.60
N ALA A 33 9.84 8.18 1.08
CA ALA A 33 10.47 8.43 -0.20
C ALA A 33 10.69 7.10 -0.95
N GLU A 34 11.35 7.16 -2.12
CA GLU A 34 11.67 5.98 -2.92
C GLU A 34 12.68 5.05 -2.22
N SER A 35 13.50 5.60 -1.34
CA SER A 35 14.43 4.83 -0.51
C SER A 35 14.42 5.31 0.95
N ARG A 36 14.84 4.42 1.86
CA ARG A 36 14.98 4.76 3.29
C ARG A 36 16.01 5.87 3.51
N GLU A 37 17.12 5.83 2.78
CA GLU A 37 18.17 6.84 2.87
C GLU A 37 17.64 8.22 2.46
N GLU A 38 16.93 8.29 1.35
CA GLU A 38 16.32 9.51 0.87
C GLU A 38 15.29 10.07 1.86
N ALA A 39 14.37 9.25 2.35
CA ALA A 39 13.39 9.66 3.34
C ALA A 39 14.03 10.26 4.60
N ARG A 40 15.09 9.62 5.09
CA ARG A 40 15.86 10.07 6.27
C ARG A 40 16.53 11.41 6.02
N ASN A 41 17.22 11.55 4.90
CA ASN A 41 17.91 12.79 4.52
C ASN A 41 16.94 13.95 4.34
N GLN A 42 15.76 13.70 3.77
CA GLN A 42 14.72 14.71 3.56
C GLN A 42 14.07 15.19 4.86
N ALA A 43 13.86 14.28 5.83
CA ALA A 43 13.06 14.56 7.02
C ALA A 43 13.88 15.00 8.25
N VAL A 44 15.16 14.66 8.34
CA VAL A 44 15.93 14.75 9.59
C VAL A 44 16.02 16.16 10.18
N ASP A 45 16.19 17.18 9.35
CA ASP A 45 16.33 18.57 9.82
C ASP A 45 15.00 19.13 10.33
N GLY A 46 13.91 18.91 9.58
CA GLY A 46 12.59 19.34 10.00
C GLY A 46 12.06 18.55 11.20
N LEU A 47 12.39 17.28 11.29
CA LEU A 47 12.08 16.45 12.46
C LEU A 47 12.73 16.98 13.72
N GLN A 48 14.03 17.34 13.66
CA GLN A 48 14.75 17.91 14.81
C GLN A 48 14.14 19.25 15.21
N ARG A 49 13.88 20.14 14.24
CA ARG A 49 13.22 21.42 14.50
C ARG A 49 11.86 21.23 15.16
N TRP A 50 11.00 20.37 14.59
CA TRP A 50 9.70 20.05 15.15
C TRP A 50 9.78 19.48 16.56
N HIS A 51 10.76 18.61 16.85
CA HIS A 51 10.94 18.07 18.19
C HIS A 51 11.39 19.13 19.17
N ASN A 52 12.51 19.81 18.90
CA ASN A 52 13.14 20.73 19.83
C ASN A 52 12.33 22.02 20.04
N GLU A 53 11.85 22.62 18.96
CA GLU A 53 11.13 23.90 19.02
C GLU A 53 9.67 23.72 19.41
N TYR A 54 8.98 22.74 18.85
CA TYR A 54 7.56 22.57 19.11
C TYR A 54 7.26 21.67 20.31
N ASN A 55 7.78 20.44 20.36
CA ASN A 55 7.45 19.54 21.47
C ASN A 55 8.15 19.90 22.76
N VAL A 56 9.44 20.26 22.71
CA VAL A 56 10.21 20.60 23.91
C VAL A 56 9.91 22.02 24.35
N TRP A 57 10.20 22.99 23.49
CA TRP A 57 10.16 24.39 23.90
C TRP A 57 8.74 24.98 23.94
N THR A 58 7.95 24.81 22.88
CA THR A 58 6.60 25.43 22.80
C THR A 58 5.57 24.71 23.66
N LEU A 59 5.49 23.37 23.53
CA LEU A 59 4.49 22.58 24.27
C LEU A 59 4.94 22.15 25.67
N GLY A 60 6.25 22.13 25.95
CA GLY A 60 6.77 21.60 27.22
C GLY A 60 6.29 20.17 27.47
N ARG A 61 6.26 19.33 26.44
CA ARG A 61 5.70 17.96 26.55
C ARG A 61 6.41 17.18 27.63
N PRO A 62 5.69 16.56 28.59
CA PRO A 62 6.31 15.75 29.62
C PRO A 62 7.19 14.66 29.01
N GLY A 63 8.47 14.62 29.46
CA GLY A 63 9.45 13.64 28.96
C GLY A 63 10.12 14.01 27.63
N ALA A 64 9.70 15.05 26.93
CA ALA A 64 10.44 15.56 25.78
C ALA A 64 11.67 16.35 26.26
N VAL A 65 12.84 15.98 25.77
CA VAL A 65 14.12 16.64 26.07
C VAL A 65 14.77 17.12 24.79
N HIS A 66 15.52 18.21 24.87
CA HIS A 66 16.26 18.73 23.73
C HIS A 66 17.29 17.72 23.23
N VAL A 67 17.38 17.52 21.92
CA VAL A 67 18.33 16.59 21.29
C VAL A 67 19.22 17.35 20.31
N GLU A 68 20.51 17.36 20.59
CA GLU A 68 21.52 18.05 19.75
C GLU A 68 21.78 17.33 18.42
N ASN A 69 21.92 16.01 18.47
CA ASN A 69 22.19 15.21 17.27
C ASN A 69 20.90 14.81 16.60
N LYS A 70 20.63 15.36 15.43
CA LYS A 70 19.44 15.08 14.62
C LYS A 70 19.31 13.61 14.21
N TRP A 71 20.40 12.91 13.97
CA TRP A 71 20.40 11.50 13.59
C TRP A 71 20.05 10.59 14.75
N ASP A 72 20.52 10.89 15.96
CA ASP A 72 20.15 10.16 17.18
C ASP A 72 18.66 10.32 17.46
N LEU A 73 18.12 11.52 17.26
CA LEU A 73 16.68 11.77 17.37
C LEU A 73 15.88 10.94 16.37
N LEU A 74 16.33 10.92 15.11
CA LEU A 74 15.66 10.16 14.06
C LEU A 74 15.66 8.66 14.39
N GLU A 75 16.78 8.12 14.86
CA GLU A 75 16.85 6.71 15.32
C GLU A 75 15.89 6.45 16.49
N GLN A 76 15.88 7.29 17.49
CA GLN A 76 14.98 7.14 18.65
C GLN A 76 13.51 7.14 18.24
N ILE A 77 13.10 8.05 17.36
CA ILE A 77 11.71 8.19 16.92
C ILE A 77 11.28 7.00 16.05
N THR A 78 12.14 6.55 15.14
CA THR A 78 11.86 5.42 14.26
C THR A 78 11.89 4.09 15.00
N ALA A 79 12.90 3.84 15.84
CA ALA A 79 13.00 2.63 16.66
C ALA A 79 11.87 2.53 17.71
N GLY A 80 11.43 3.67 18.24
CA GLY A 80 10.30 3.74 19.17
C GLY A 80 8.92 3.57 18.51
N GLY A 81 8.87 3.46 17.19
CA GLY A 81 7.61 3.32 16.43
C GLY A 81 6.71 4.56 16.51
N THR A 82 7.27 5.71 16.86
CA THR A 82 6.52 6.98 16.97
C THR A 82 6.23 7.57 15.59
N ALA A 83 7.12 7.33 14.63
CA ALA A 83 6.95 7.72 13.24
C ALA A 83 7.57 6.71 12.27
N VAL A 84 7.10 6.72 11.03
CA VAL A 84 7.67 5.97 9.91
C VAL A 84 8.44 6.94 9.02
N ILE A 85 9.76 6.78 8.93
CA ILE A 85 10.60 7.51 7.99
C ILE A 85 11.30 6.47 7.12
N GLY A 86 10.80 6.26 5.90
CA GLY A 86 11.23 5.15 5.06
C GLY A 86 10.52 5.08 3.71
N THR A 87 10.19 3.88 3.30
CA THR A 87 9.54 3.59 2.01
C THR A 87 8.03 3.36 2.16
N PRO A 88 7.27 3.31 1.05
CA PRO A 88 5.87 2.87 1.07
C PRO A 88 5.67 1.51 1.75
N ASP A 89 6.57 0.55 1.53
CA ASP A 89 6.49 -0.78 2.13
C ASP A 89 6.66 -0.73 3.66
N ASP A 90 7.53 0.15 4.17
CA ASP A 90 7.70 0.36 5.61
C ASP A 90 6.40 0.89 6.25
N LEU A 91 5.72 1.81 5.58
CA LEU A 91 4.45 2.35 6.06
C LEU A 91 3.32 1.30 6.01
N VAL A 92 3.25 0.51 4.93
CA VAL A 92 2.31 -0.62 4.82
C VAL A 92 2.54 -1.64 5.93
N ALA A 93 3.80 -2.03 6.16
CA ALA A 93 4.17 -2.97 7.22
C ALA A 93 3.77 -2.44 8.61
N THR A 94 4.01 -1.17 8.87
CA THR A 94 3.63 -0.53 10.14
C THR A 94 2.11 -0.52 10.33
N ILE A 95 1.33 -0.15 9.31
CA ILE A 95 -0.14 -0.15 9.40
C ILE A 95 -0.67 -1.57 9.65
N ARG A 96 -0.15 -2.58 8.97
CA ARG A 96 -0.53 -3.98 9.17
C ARG A 96 -0.21 -4.47 10.57
N ASN A 97 0.99 -4.18 11.08
CA ASN A 97 1.36 -4.51 12.45
C ASN A 97 0.42 -3.83 13.47
N LEU A 98 0.09 -2.55 13.26
CA LEU A 98 -0.87 -1.86 14.11
C LEU A 98 -2.27 -2.49 14.06
N GLN A 99 -2.74 -2.91 12.90
CA GLN A 99 -4.00 -3.64 12.77
C GLN A 99 -3.97 -4.97 13.53
N GLU A 100 -2.86 -5.70 13.47
CA GLU A 100 -2.68 -6.97 14.17
C GLU A 100 -2.68 -6.78 15.69
N ILE A 101 -1.81 -5.94 16.24
CA ILE A 101 -1.68 -5.76 17.69
C ILE A 101 -2.89 -5.09 18.35
N THR A 102 -3.70 -4.34 17.58
CA THR A 102 -4.92 -3.68 18.10
C THR A 102 -6.18 -4.50 17.87
N GLY A 103 -6.13 -5.55 17.07
CA GLY A 103 -7.31 -6.29 16.61
C GLY A 103 -8.13 -5.51 15.55
N GLY A 104 -7.51 -4.53 14.88
CA GLY A 104 -8.09 -3.74 13.82
C GLY A 104 -8.63 -2.37 14.25
N PHE A 105 -8.68 -1.44 13.31
CA PHE A 105 -9.24 -0.09 13.42
C PHE A 105 -9.78 0.34 12.05
N GLY A 106 -10.67 1.35 12.02
CA GLY A 106 -11.34 1.75 10.78
C GLY A 106 -10.51 2.68 9.90
N VAL A 107 -9.71 3.56 10.49
CA VAL A 107 -8.98 4.60 9.74
C VAL A 107 -7.56 4.75 10.24
N ALA A 108 -6.60 4.69 9.33
CA ALA A 108 -5.25 5.21 9.55
C ALA A 108 -5.25 6.69 9.15
N LEU A 109 -5.00 7.57 10.10
CA LEU A 109 -4.99 9.02 9.91
C LEU A 109 -3.54 9.51 9.81
N GLY A 110 -3.12 9.93 8.62
CA GLY A 110 -1.79 10.50 8.41
C GLY A 110 -1.68 11.90 8.99
N PHE A 111 -0.64 12.14 9.78
CA PHE A 111 -0.33 13.47 10.27
C PHE A 111 0.57 14.19 9.26
N ALA A 112 0.11 15.35 8.77
CA ALA A 112 0.88 16.16 7.83
C ALA A 112 1.93 17.00 8.57
N HIS A 113 3.16 16.52 8.56
CA HIS A 113 4.32 17.24 9.10
C HIS A 113 5.07 18.00 8.01
N ASP A 114 5.72 19.08 8.39
CA ASP A 114 6.65 19.87 7.56
C ASP A 114 8.11 19.46 7.81
N TRP A 115 8.38 18.17 7.97
CA TRP A 115 9.72 17.65 8.21
C TRP A 115 10.62 17.78 6.97
N ALA A 116 10.03 17.72 5.79
CA ALA A 116 10.72 17.94 4.52
C ALA A 116 10.27 19.24 3.86
N ASN A 117 10.95 19.64 2.80
CA ASN A 117 10.50 20.75 1.97
C ASN A 117 9.15 20.41 1.28
N ARG A 118 8.49 21.43 0.73
CA ARG A 118 7.17 21.29 0.12
C ARG A 118 7.12 20.21 -0.99
N GLU A 119 8.13 20.16 -1.84
CA GLU A 119 8.19 19.23 -2.96
C GLU A 119 8.26 17.77 -2.46
N ASN A 120 9.19 17.49 -1.56
CA ASN A 120 9.37 16.16 -0.97
C ASN A 120 8.16 15.75 -0.11
N THR A 121 7.54 16.69 0.59
CA THR A 121 6.29 16.43 1.32
C THR A 121 5.17 16.03 0.37
N LEU A 122 4.96 16.74 -0.73
CA LEU A 122 3.96 16.38 -1.75
C LEU A 122 4.29 15.03 -2.40
N ARG A 123 5.57 14.78 -2.68
CA ARG A 123 6.02 13.47 -3.21
C ARG A 123 5.74 12.33 -2.25
N SER A 124 5.98 12.53 -0.95
CA SER A 124 5.65 11.56 0.09
C SER A 124 4.16 11.19 0.08
N TRP A 125 3.26 12.17 0.01
CA TRP A 125 1.82 11.92 -0.10
C TRP A 125 1.40 11.28 -1.43
N ASP A 126 2.06 11.60 -2.54
CA ASP A 126 1.84 10.92 -3.83
C ASP A 126 2.21 9.43 -3.74
N LEU A 127 3.32 9.09 -3.09
CA LEU A 127 3.71 7.71 -2.82
C LEU A 127 2.68 6.98 -1.94
N VAL A 128 2.16 7.65 -0.90
CA VAL A 128 1.07 7.09 -0.08
C VAL A 128 -0.15 6.76 -0.94
N ALA A 129 -0.58 7.71 -1.77
CA ALA A 129 -1.77 7.55 -2.60
C ALA A 129 -1.61 6.40 -3.63
N ARG A 130 -0.42 6.25 -4.21
CA ARG A 130 -0.15 5.25 -5.26
C ARG A 130 0.11 3.85 -4.73
N TYR A 131 0.82 3.73 -3.61
CA TYR A 131 1.33 2.43 -3.15
C TYR A 131 0.72 1.97 -1.83
N VAL A 132 0.52 2.87 -0.87
CA VAL A 132 0.04 2.51 0.47
C VAL A 132 -1.48 2.34 0.49
N VAL A 133 -2.22 3.34 0.00
CA VAL A 133 -3.70 3.32 0.02
C VAL A 133 -4.28 2.11 -0.74
N PRO A 134 -3.84 1.79 -1.99
CA PRO A 134 -4.36 0.63 -2.70
C PRO A 134 -4.06 -0.69 -2.00
N GLU A 135 -2.89 -0.79 -1.37
CA GLU A 135 -2.47 -2.02 -0.69
C GLU A 135 -3.25 -2.24 0.63
N ILE A 136 -3.41 -1.19 1.44
CA ILE A 136 -4.16 -1.25 2.71
C ILE A 136 -5.65 -1.45 2.46
N ASN A 137 -6.24 -0.73 1.52
CA ASN A 137 -7.66 -0.83 1.17
C ASN A 137 -7.97 -2.02 0.25
N ARG A 138 -6.94 -2.81 -0.15
CA ARG A 138 -7.07 -4.00 -0.99
C ARG A 138 -7.78 -3.74 -2.33
N THR A 139 -7.65 -2.54 -2.88
CA THR A 139 -8.36 -2.12 -4.10
C THR A 139 -7.90 -2.87 -5.36
N THR A 140 -6.67 -3.41 -5.35
CA THR A 140 -6.08 -4.15 -6.49
C THR A 140 -6.20 -5.67 -6.38
N VAL A 141 -6.79 -6.20 -5.29
CA VAL A 141 -6.86 -7.67 -5.05
C VAL A 141 -7.62 -8.39 -6.16
N GLY A 142 -8.77 -7.84 -6.59
CA GLY A 142 -9.57 -8.43 -7.67
C GLY A 142 -8.81 -8.47 -9.00
N GLN A 143 -8.12 -7.40 -9.34
CA GLN A 143 -7.32 -7.31 -10.56
C GLN A 143 -6.14 -8.29 -10.54
N ARG A 144 -5.40 -8.37 -9.42
CA ARG A 144 -4.30 -9.35 -9.25
C ARG A 144 -4.81 -10.79 -9.33
N ALA A 145 -5.96 -11.09 -8.73
CA ALA A 145 -6.58 -12.40 -8.82
C ALA A 145 -6.97 -12.76 -10.25
N SER A 146 -7.56 -11.81 -11.01
CA SER A 146 -7.90 -12.00 -12.42
C SER A 146 -6.66 -12.24 -13.28
N MET A 147 -5.59 -11.45 -13.09
CA MET A 147 -4.32 -11.65 -13.80
C MET A 147 -3.71 -13.02 -13.49
N LYS A 148 -3.71 -13.41 -12.22
CA LYS A 148 -3.22 -14.75 -11.83
C LYS A 148 -4.06 -15.85 -12.50
N PHE A 149 -5.37 -15.74 -12.47
CA PHE A 149 -6.25 -16.70 -13.14
C PHE A 149 -5.96 -16.82 -14.64
N LEU A 150 -5.80 -15.68 -15.34
CA LEU A 150 -5.45 -15.67 -16.75
C LEU A 150 -4.11 -16.36 -17.02
N ASN A 151 -3.08 -16.05 -16.23
CA ASN A 151 -1.76 -16.66 -16.38
C ASN A 151 -1.80 -18.17 -16.11
N ASP A 152 -2.46 -18.61 -15.05
CA ASP A 152 -2.55 -20.01 -14.67
C ASP A 152 -3.35 -20.84 -15.68
N ASN A 153 -4.28 -20.23 -16.40
CA ASN A 153 -5.20 -20.92 -17.32
C ASN A 153 -4.97 -20.56 -18.81
N GLN A 154 -3.90 -19.81 -19.13
CA GLN A 154 -3.67 -19.29 -20.48
C GLN A 154 -3.75 -20.36 -21.57
N ALA A 155 -3.07 -21.50 -21.37
CA ALA A 155 -3.04 -22.59 -22.34
C ALA A 155 -4.46 -23.17 -22.60
N ALA A 156 -5.23 -23.40 -21.53
CA ALA A 156 -6.59 -23.93 -21.64
C ALA A 156 -7.54 -22.94 -22.32
N LEU A 157 -7.43 -21.64 -21.98
CA LEU A 157 -8.23 -20.57 -22.58
C LEU A 157 -7.93 -20.42 -24.09
N MET A 158 -6.65 -20.44 -24.47
CA MET A 158 -6.24 -20.35 -25.87
C MET A 158 -6.65 -21.60 -26.66
N ALA A 159 -6.52 -22.79 -26.10
CA ALA A 159 -6.99 -24.04 -26.71
C ALA A 159 -8.50 -24.01 -26.90
N GLY A 160 -9.27 -23.58 -25.91
CA GLY A 160 -10.72 -23.44 -26.00
C GLY A 160 -11.16 -22.43 -27.07
N ALA A 161 -10.52 -21.26 -27.10
CA ALA A 161 -10.77 -20.25 -28.12
C ALA A 161 -10.43 -20.76 -29.53
N GLY A 162 -9.28 -21.41 -29.69
CA GLY A 162 -8.88 -22.02 -30.97
C GLY A 162 -9.86 -23.10 -31.44
N ALA A 163 -10.31 -23.96 -30.52
CA ALA A 163 -11.30 -24.98 -30.83
C ALA A 163 -12.66 -24.39 -31.27
N ALA A 164 -13.13 -23.35 -30.61
CA ALA A 164 -14.36 -22.66 -30.94
C ALA A 164 -14.29 -21.97 -32.32
N VAL A 165 -13.16 -21.32 -32.62
CA VAL A 165 -12.92 -20.73 -33.97
C VAL A 165 -12.89 -21.82 -35.03
N MET A 166 -12.17 -22.92 -34.81
CA MET A 166 -12.08 -24.04 -35.75
C MET A 166 -13.43 -24.67 -35.98
N GLN A 167 -14.22 -24.89 -34.93
CA GLN A 167 -15.58 -25.42 -35.05
C GLN A 167 -16.48 -24.51 -35.90
N LYS A 168 -16.34 -23.18 -35.75
CA LYS A 168 -17.09 -22.23 -36.58
C LYS A 168 -16.68 -22.25 -38.05
N ILE A 169 -15.37 -22.34 -38.32
CA ILE A 169 -14.83 -22.46 -39.69
C ILE A 169 -15.30 -23.76 -40.37
N LEU A 170 -15.20 -24.88 -39.64
CA LEU A 170 -15.61 -26.20 -40.19
C LEU A 170 -17.12 -26.30 -40.38
N GLY A 171 -17.92 -25.52 -39.66
CA GLY A 171 -19.38 -25.45 -39.83
C GLY A 171 -19.86 -24.55 -40.99
N ASP A 172 -18.95 -23.84 -41.64
CA ASP A 172 -19.24 -23.00 -42.80
C ASP A 172 -18.56 -23.58 -44.06
N GLU A 173 -19.35 -23.98 -45.08
CA GLU A 173 -18.83 -24.66 -46.27
C GLU A 173 -17.77 -23.85 -47.02
N ARG A 174 -17.94 -22.53 -47.06
CA ARG A 174 -17.04 -21.62 -47.77
C ARG A 174 -15.72 -21.44 -47.02
N ALA A 175 -15.80 -21.19 -45.72
CA ALA A 175 -14.63 -21.04 -44.87
C ALA A 175 -13.82 -22.36 -44.74
N SER A 176 -14.51 -23.51 -44.74
CA SER A 176 -13.88 -24.82 -44.68
C SER A 176 -13.12 -25.15 -45.98
N ALA A 177 -13.67 -24.80 -47.15
CA ALA A 177 -12.99 -24.97 -48.43
C ALA A 177 -11.72 -24.10 -48.54
N GLU A 178 -11.81 -22.84 -48.15
CA GLU A 178 -10.68 -21.90 -48.12
C GLU A 178 -9.55 -22.36 -47.16
N LEU A 179 -9.92 -22.86 -46.00
CA LEU A 179 -8.95 -23.43 -45.05
C LEU A 179 -8.21 -24.63 -45.64
N GLY A 180 -8.91 -25.51 -46.38
CA GLY A 180 -8.31 -26.65 -47.08
C GLY A 180 -7.25 -26.22 -48.10
N VAL A 181 -7.55 -25.21 -48.91
CA VAL A 181 -6.61 -24.64 -49.89
C VAL A 181 -5.37 -24.05 -49.21
N MET A 182 -5.57 -23.31 -48.14
CA MET A 182 -4.49 -22.69 -47.38
C MET A 182 -3.57 -23.73 -46.72
N MET A 183 -4.13 -24.80 -46.18
CA MET A 183 -3.34 -25.91 -45.63
C MET A 183 -2.50 -26.66 -46.66
N GLN A 184 -3.04 -26.86 -47.84
CA GLN A 184 -2.30 -27.46 -48.99
C GLN A 184 -1.12 -26.57 -49.42
N GLN A 185 -1.31 -25.26 -49.49
CA GLN A 185 -0.26 -24.31 -49.85
C GLN A 185 0.86 -24.27 -48.80
N MET A 186 0.52 -24.38 -47.48
CA MET A 186 1.53 -24.45 -46.42
C MET A 186 2.34 -25.76 -46.45
N GLN A 187 1.78 -26.86 -46.93
CA GLN A 187 2.52 -28.11 -47.04
C GLN A 187 3.44 -28.13 -48.26
N SER A 188 3.01 -27.56 -49.38
CA SER A 188 3.85 -27.47 -50.60
C SER A 188 5.00 -26.46 -50.49
N GLY A 189 4.92 -25.46 -49.63
CA GLY A 189 6.00 -24.48 -49.40
C GLY A 189 7.08 -24.91 -48.37
N LYS A 190 6.99 -26.13 -47.85
CA LYS A 190 8.01 -26.69 -46.92
C LYS A 190 9.02 -27.64 -47.61
N ASP A 191 8.82 -27.93 -48.89
CA ASP A 191 9.63 -28.85 -49.67
C ASP A 191 10.63 -28.13 -50.62
N ASP A 192 10.76 -26.81 -50.51
CA ASP A 192 11.77 -25.97 -51.14
C ASP A 192 12.71 -25.39 -50.03
#